data_676a9b657a8b961311c54a8dd3f833a5
#
_entry.id   676a9b657a8b961311c54a8dd3f833a5
#
_cell.length_a   1.000
_cell.length_b   1.000
_cell.length_c   1.000
_cell.angle_alpha   90.00
_cell.angle_beta   90.00
_cell.angle_gamma   90.00
#
_symmetry.space_group_name_H-M   'P 1'
#
loop_
_entity.id
_entity.type
_entity.pdbx_description
1 polymer ?
#
loop_
_entity_poly.entity_id
_entity_poly.type
_entity_poly.pdbx_seq_one_letter_code
_entity_poly.pdbx_strand_id
1 'polypeptide(L)'
;MKVTKYTTNDSGVMRAEPVFTAGSECGAAQHIIIDKTPSNVCKGFGVALTGASCYELARMEPAARKKLLTDIYGKDGLNLSVARLAIGSCDYSAEIYTYDDVPGDIELKHFSIERDRAYILPMIKEILEIRPDLKFFASPWSPP
;
A
#
# COMPACT_ATOMS: atom_id res chain seq x y z
N MET A 1 4.91 3.35 30.73
CA MET A 1 4.49 3.24 29.30
C MET A 1 3.34 2.23 29.25
N LYS A 2 2.24 2.55 28.55
CA LYS A 2 1.15 1.58 28.32
C LYS A 2 1.46 0.80 27.05
N VAL A 3 1.51 -0.51 27.13
CA VAL A 3 1.75 -1.40 25.99
C VAL A 3 0.50 -2.23 25.74
N THR A 4 0.08 -2.30 24.49
CA THR A 4 -1.00 -3.21 24.05
C THR A 4 -0.38 -4.15 23.01
N LYS A 5 -0.52 -5.43 23.24
CA LYS A 5 -0.08 -6.48 22.31
C LYS A 5 -1.26 -6.97 21.50
N TYR A 6 -1.10 -7.01 20.21
CA TYR A 6 -2.07 -7.64 19.29
C TYR A 6 -1.44 -8.90 18.71
N THR A 7 -2.13 -10.01 18.80
CA THR A 7 -1.67 -11.31 18.30
C THR A 7 -2.61 -11.85 17.24
N THR A 8 -2.03 -12.36 16.17
CA THR A 8 -2.72 -13.16 15.16
C THR A 8 -2.18 -14.58 15.20
N ASN A 9 -3.05 -15.56 15.40
CA ASN A 9 -2.73 -16.98 15.40
C ASN A 9 -4.00 -17.77 15.03
N ASP A 10 -3.94 -19.10 15.09
CA ASP A 10 -5.05 -20.00 14.76
C ASP A 10 -6.32 -19.76 15.60
N SER A 11 -6.20 -19.12 16.75
CA SER A 11 -7.33 -18.80 17.64
C SER A 11 -7.95 -17.42 17.40
N GLY A 12 -7.41 -16.61 16.50
CA GLY A 12 -7.98 -15.30 16.18
C GLY A 12 -6.99 -14.33 15.51
N VAL A 13 -7.56 -13.34 14.86
CA VAL A 13 -6.84 -12.29 14.12
C VAL A 13 -6.86 -10.99 14.92
N MET A 14 -5.70 -10.31 15.03
CA MET A 14 -5.55 -9.00 15.69
C MET A 14 -6.19 -8.95 17.09
N ARG A 15 -6.13 -10.06 17.83
CA ARG A 15 -6.69 -10.11 19.17
C ARG A 15 -5.82 -9.33 20.15
N ALA A 16 -6.43 -8.37 20.85
CA ALA A 16 -5.75 -7.64 21.91
C ALA A 16 -5.53 -8.57 23.12
N GLU A 17 -4.29 -8.64 23.59
CA GLU A 17 -3.92 -9.42 24.75
C GLU A 17 -3.44 -8.50 25.89
N PRO A 18 -3.74 -8.85 27.14
CA PRO A 18 -3.22 -8.09 28.26
C PRO A 18 -1.69 -8.19 28.30
N VAL A 19 -1.04 -7.07 28.53
CA VAL A 19 0.40 -7.03 28.77
C VAL A 19 0.63 -6.99 30.26
N PHE A 20 1.28 -8.01 30.79
CA PHE A 20 1.68 -8.06 32.18
C PHE A 20 3.00 -7.32 32.36
N THR A 21 3.05 -6.41 33.32
CA THR A 21 4.32 -5.85 33.77
C THR A 21 4.98 -6.91 34.66
N ALA A 22 5.88 -7.68 34.09
CA ALA A 22 6.67 -8.61 34.88
C ALA A 22 7.69 -7.84 35.73
N GLY A 23 7.98 -8.34 36.91
CA GLY A 23 9.14 -7.92 37.69
C GLY A 23 10.44 -8.18 36.91
N SER A 24 11.54 -7.73 37.43
CA SER A 24 12.81 -7.45 36.78
C SER A 24 13.55 -8.60 36.08
N GLU A 25 13.06 -9.84 36.09
CA GLU A 25 13.72 -10.94 35.38
C GLU A 25 12.66 -11.87 34.72
N CYS A 26 12.49 -11.65 33.44
CA CYS A 26 11.78 -12.59 32.57
C CYS A 26 12.81 -13.55 31.97
N GLY A 27 12.73 -14.84 32.29
CA GLY A 27 13.58 -15.90 31.69
C GLY A 27 13.26 -16.19 30.21
N ALA A 28 12.74 -15.21 29.47
CA ALA A 28 12.40 -15.35 28.07
C ALA A 28 13.68 -15.47 27.21
N ALA A 29 13.66 -16.41 26.28
CA ALA A 29 14.75 -16.63 25.32
C ALA A 29 14.91 -15.47 24.31
N GLN A 30 13.91 -14.61 24.18
CA GLN A 30 13.91 -13.47 23.26
C GLN A 30 13.44 -12.21 23.98
N HIS A 31 14.12 -11.10 23.74
CA HIS A 31 13.80 -9.81 24.29
C HIS A 31 13.60 -8.78 23.18
N ILE A 32 12.54 -7.98 23.27
CA ILE A 32 12.32 -6.80 22.43
C ILE A 32 12.59 -5.58 23.29
N ILE A 33 13.62 -4.82 22.93
CA ILE A 33 13.96 -3.57 23.58
C ILE A 33 13.36 -2.42 22.77
N ILE A 34 12.49 -1.63 23.41
CA ILE A 34 11.96 -0.41 22.81
C ILE A 34 12.86 0.75 23.24
N ASP A 35 13.70 1.22 22.31
CA ASP A 35 14.49 2.41 22.51
C ASP A 35 13.61 3.67 22.37
N LYS A 36 13.80 4.62 23.26
CA LYS A 36 13.13 5.92 23.22
C LYS A 36 13.85 6.93 22.33
N THR A 37 15.07 6.60 21.90
CA THR A 37 15.84 7.46 21.00
C THR A 37 15.33 7.26 19.56
N PRO A 38 14.71 8.27 18.93
CA PRO A 38 14.26 8.13 17.56
C PRO A 38 15.45 7.93 16.62
N SER A 39 15.52 6.83 15.90
CA SER A 39 16.55 6.60 14.87
C SER A 39 16.14 7.19 13.52
N ASN A 40 14.85 7.08 13.17
CA ASN A 40 14.32 7.54 11.90
C ASN A 40 12.90 8.10 12.06
N VAL A 41 12.53 9.03 11.16
CA VAL A 41 11.17 9.54 11.07
C VAL A 41 10.36 8.64 10.13
N CYS A 42 9.35 7.94 10.65
CA CYS A 42 8.38 7.23 9.81
C CYS A 42 7.61 8.22 8.95
N LYS A 43 7.70 8.08 7.62
CA LYS A 43 7.02 8.97 6.66
C LYS A 43 5.55 8.57 6.42
N GLY A 44 5.15 7.41 6.88
CA GLY A 44 3.79 6.87 6.74
C GLY A 44 3.78 5.40 6.39
N PHE A 45 2.57 4.87 6.28
CA PHE A 45 2.31 3.50 5.84
C PHE A 45 1.55 3.52 4.52
N GLY A 46 1.69 2.47 3.75
CA GLY A 46 1.04 2.40 2.44
C GLY A 46 0.91 1.01 1.88
N VAL A 47 0.32 0.94 0.72
CA VAL A 47 0.13 -0.31 -0.04
C VAL A 47 0.49 -0.09 -1.50
N ALA A 48 0.72 -1.20 -2.22
CA ALA A 48 0.86 -1.16 -3.66
C ALA A 48 -0.53 -1.02 -4.31
N LEU A 49 -0.69 0.01 -5.13
CA LEU A 49 -1.85 0.22 -5.97
C LEU A 49 -1.55 -0.37 -7.35
N THR A 50 -1.71 -1.69 -7.47
CA THR A 50 -1.42 -2.43 -8.71
C THR A 50 -2.53 -2.26 -9.74
N GLY A 51 -2.23 -2.53 -11.01
CA GLY A 51 -3.24 -2.56 -12.07
C GLY A 51 -4.39 -3.52 -11.77
N ALA A 52 -4.11 -4.70 -11.20
CA ALA A 52 -5.13 -5.65 -10.78
C ALA A 52 -6.02 -5.09 -9.65
N SER A 53 -5.43 -4.48 -8.63
CA SER A 53 -6.20 -3.85 -7.57
C SER A 53 -7.09 -2.73 -8.11
N CYS A 54 -6.58 -1.90 -9.01
CA CYS A 54 -7.36 -0.84 -9.65
C CYS A 54 -8.47 -1.40 -10.53
N TYR A 55 -8.22 -2.50 -11.24
CA TYR A 55 -9.24 -3.18 -12.03
C TYR A 55 -10.40 -3.69 -11.17
N GLU A 56 -10.10 -4.37 -10.06
CA GLU A 56 -11.14 -4.84 -9.15
C GLU A 56 -11.89 -3.69 -8.48
N LEU A 57 -11.20 -2.65 -8.06
CA LEU A 57 -11.84 -1.45 -7.51
C LEU A 57 -12.78 -0.79 -8.56
N ALA A 58 -12.36 -0.70 -9.81
CA ALA A 58 -13.17 -0.10 -10.88
C ALA A 58 -14.47 -0.87 -11.14
N ARG A 59 -14.51 -2.18 -10.88
CA ARG A 59 -15.69 -3.05 -11.03
C ARG A 59 -16.65 -3.00 -9.85
N MET A 60 -16.20 -2.47 -8.72
CA MET A 60 -17.08 -2.34 -7.55
C MET A 60 -18.22 -1.35 -7.82
N GLU A 61 -19.32 -1.57 -7.13
CA GLU A 61 -20.38 -0.56 -7.05
C GLU A 61 -19.79 0.74 -6.48
N PRO A 62 -20.10 1.93 -7.07
CA PRO A 62 -19.43 3.18 -6.71
C PRO A 62 -19.50 3.56 -5.23
N ALA A 63 -20.65 3.36 -4.58
CA ALA A 63 -20.79 3.68 -3.15
C ALA A 63 -19.97 2.75 -2.26
N ALA A 64 -19.94 1.44 -2.59
CA ALA A 64 -19.13 0.46 -1.88
C ALA A 64 -17.64 0.72 -2.07
N ARG A 65 -17.21 1.06 -3.29
CA ARG A 65 -15.83 1.47 -3.59
C ARG A 65 -15.42 2.71 -2.80
N LYS A 66 -16.24 3.75 -2.85
CA LYS A 66 -15.96 5.00 -2.10
C LYS A 66 -15.84 4.74 -0.61
N LYS A 67 -16.73 3.90 -0.05
CA LYS A 67 -16.64 3.51 1.36
C LYS A 67 -15.32 2.80 1.65
N LEU A 68 -14.94 1.79 0.85
CA LEU A 68 -13.69 1.05 1.01
C LEU A 68 -12.47 1.98 0.91
N LEU A 69 -12.42 2.86 -0.08
CA LEU A 69 -11.32 3.81 -0.24
C LEU A 69 -11.25 4.78 0.95
N THR A 70 -12.41 5.19 1.50
CA THR A 70 -12.45 6.02 2.71
C THR A 70 -11.95 5.26 3.93
N ASP A 71 -12.31 3.99 4.09
CA ASP A 71 -11.83 3.13 5.18
C ASP A 71 -10.29 2.92 5.10
N ILE A 72 -9.71 2.92 3.88
CA ILE A 72 -8.27 2.73 3.66
C ILE A 72 -7.49 4.05 3.82
N TYR A 73 -7.92 5.11 3.15
CA TYR A 73 -7.15 6.35 3.02
C TYR A 73 -7.66 7.50 3.91
N GLY A 74 -8.89 7.42 4.39
CA GLY A 74 -9.49 8.42 5.26
C GLY A 74 -8.82 8.48 6.63
N LYS A 75 -8.89 9.67 7.27
CA LYS A 75 -8.25 9.93 8.57
C LYS A 75 -8.78 9.06 9.70
N ASP A 76 -10.03 8.66 9.63
CA ASP A 76 -10.69 7.82 10.63
C ASP A 76 -10.59 6.32 10.33
N GLY A 77 -10.00 5.95 9.18
CA GLY A 77 -9.75 4.58 8.76
C GLY A 77 -8.30 4.13 9.02
N LEU A 78 -7.74 3.34 8.11
CA LEU A 78 -6.34 2.93 8.17
C LEU A 78 -5.37 4.10 7.97
N ASN A 79 -5.85 5.20 7.42
CA ASN A 79 -5.10 6.44 7.24
C ASN A 79 -3.79 6.23 6.47
N LEU A 80 -3.80 5.38 5.45
CA LEU A 80 -2.63 5.15 4.61
C LEU A 80 -2.24 6.44 3.88
N SER A 81 -0.97 6.77 3.89
CA SER A 81 -0.42 8.03 3.39
C SER A 81 0.60 7.88 2.27
N VAL A 82 0.86 6.64 1.87
CA VAL A 82 1.79 6.30 0.80
C VAL A 82 1.15 5.27 -0.12
N ALA A 83 1.33 5.42 -1.43
CA ALA A 83 0.97 4.40 -2.41
C ALA A 83 2.16 4.13 -3.35
N ARG A 84 2.39 2.85 -3.64
CA ARG A 84 3.35 2.44 -4.64
C ARG A 84 2.64 2.11 -5.95
N LEU A 85 3.21 2.58 -7.05
CA LEU A 85 2.76 2.24 -8.40
C LEU A 85 3.81 1.36 -9.09
N ALA A 86 3.37 0.42 -9.91
CA ALA A 86 4.25 -0.23 -10.87
C ALA A 86 4.37 0.64 -12.12
N ILE A 87 5.57 0.76 -12.68
CA ILE A 87 5.79 1.31 -14.01
C ILE A 87 5.79 0.12 -14.97
N GLY A 88 4.80 0.07 -15.85
CA GLY A 88 4.49 -1.10 -16.66
C GLY A 88 3.70 -2.18 -15.92
N SER A 89 3.62 -3.37 -16.52
CA SER A 89 2.94 -4.52 -15.92
C SER A 89 3.67 -5.06 -14.69
N CYS A 90 2.94 -5.76 -13.85
CA CYS A 90 3.48 -6.51 -12.71
C CYS A 90 2.90 -7.93 -12.71
N ASP A 91 3.32 -8.77 -11.76
CA ASP A 91 2.93 -10.19 -11.65
C ASP A 91 1.41 -10.41 -11.63
N TYR A 92 0.65 -9.41 -11.23
CA TYR A 92 -0.82 -9.45 -11.15
C TYR A 92 -1.50 -8.75 -12.32
N SER A 93 -0.77 -8.32 -13.35
CA SER A 93 -1.37 -7.73 -14.55
C SER A 93 -1.92 -8.82 -15.45
N ALA A 94 -3.04 -8.55 -16.12
CA ALA A 94 -3.67 -9.48 -17.07
C ALA A 94 -2.79 -9.75 -18.31
N GLU A 95 -1.94 -8.80 -18.64
CA GLU A 95 -1.02 -8.85 -19.77
C GLU A 95 0.36 -8.36 -19.36
N ILE A 96 1.38 -8.84 -20.03
CA ILE A 96 2.74 -8.30 -19.92
C ILE A 96 2.85 -7.12 -20.88
N TYR A 97 3.25 -5.98 -20.37
CA TYR A 97 3.49 -4.76 -21.14
C TYR A 97 4.48 -3.84 -20.43
N THR A 98 5.12 -3.00 -21.22
CA THR A 98 5.85 -1.84 -20.73
C THR A 98 5.18 -0.56 -21.24
N TYR A 99 5.72 0.60 -20.95
CA TYR A 99 5.21 1.85 -21.52
C TYR A 99 5.81 2.15 -22.91
N ASP A 100 6.79 1.33 -23.33
CA ASP A 100 7.38 1.40 -24.65
C ASP A 100 7.85 0.00 -25.07
N ASP A 101 7.01 -0.71 -25.80
CA ASP A 101 7.26 -2.08 -26.26
C ASP A 101 7.86 -2.11 -27.70
N VAL A 102 8.28 -0.96 -28.25
CA VAL A 102 8.85 -0.87 -29.59
C VAL A 102 10.37 -1.03 -29.53
N PRO A 103 10.94 -2.11 -30.09
CA PRO A 103 12.37 -2.33 -30.05
C PRO A 103 13.16 -1.19 -30.67
N GLY A 104 14.13 -0.65 -29.94
CA GLY A 104 15.02 0.38 -30.44
C GLY A 104 14.46 1.80 -30.46
N ASP A 105 13.33 2.07 -29.83
CA ASP A 105 12.76 3.42 -29.72
C ASP A 105 13.50 4.28 -28.67
N ILE A 106 14.75 4.58 -28.94
CA ILE A 106 15.61 5.39 -28.04
C ILE A 106 15.04 6.80 -27.81
N GLU A 107 14.31 7.33 -28.78
CA GLU A 107 13.70 8.66 -28.71
C GLU A 107 12.34 8.67 -28.02
N LEU A 108 11.86 7.51 -27.54
CA LEU A 108 10.58 7.32 -26.83
C LEU A 108 9.36 7.86 -27.61
N LYS A 109 9.37 7.73 -28.93
CA LYS A 109 8.27 8.19 -29.80
C LYS A 109 6.98 7.39 -29.61
N HIS A 110 7.11 6.15 -29.14
CA HIS A 110 6.00 5.24 -28.89
C HIS A 110 5.67 5.08 -27.41
N PHE A 111 6.37 5.82 -26.53
CA PHE A 111 6.08 5.80 -25.09
C PHE A 111 4.60 6.20 -24.83
N SER A 112 3.91 5.38 -24.06
CA SER A 112 2.50 5.62 -23.77
C SER A 112 2.09 5.04 -22.42
N ILE A 113 1.35 5.83 -21.63
CA ILE A 113 0.68 5.42 -20.41
C ILE A 113 -0.82 5.14 -20.64
N GLU A 114 -1.23 4.96 -21.89
CA GLU A 114 -2.64 4.84 -22.23
C GLU A 114 -3.32 3.66 -21.51
N ARG A 115 -2.60 2.57 -21.28
CA ARG A 115 -3.12 1.41 -20.53
C ARG A 115 -3.53 1.77 -19.09
N ASP A 116 -2.85 2.71 -18.46
CA ASP A 116 -3.16 3.14 -17.09
C ASP A 116 -4.43 3.99 -17.02
N ARG A 117 -4.89 4.54 -18.14
CA ARG A 117 -6.13 5.34 -18.20
C ARG A 117 -7.38 4.50 -17.98
N ALA A 118 -7.31 3.21 -18.19
CA ALA A 118 -8.46 2.33 -18.04
C ALA A 118 -8.92 2.22 -16.57
N TYR A 119 -8.01 2.02 -15.64
CA TYR A 119 -8.36 1.85 -14.20
C TYR A 119 -7.40 2.53 -13.24
N ILE A 120 -6.09 2.57 -13.51
CA ILE A 120 -5.10 3.06 -12.53
C ILE A 120 -5.32 4.56 -12.28
N LEU A 121 -5.33 5.37 -13.33
CA LEU A 121 -5.51 6.81 -13.21
C LEU A 121 -6.89 7.23 -12.63
N PRO A 122 -8.01 6.59 -13.01
CA PRO A 122 -9.29 6.85 -12.35
C PRO A 122 -9.26 6.57 -10.85
N MET A 123 -8.69 5.45 -10.42
CA MET A 123 -8.62 5.11 -9.00
C MET A 123 -7.71 6.05 -8.22
N ILE A 124 -6.58 6.45 -8.80
CA ILE A 124 -5.72 7.48 -8.21
C ILE A 124 -6.50 8.78 -7.97
N LYS A 125 -7.30 9.22 -8.93
CA LYS A 125 -8.12 10.44 -8.80
C LYS A 125 -9.13 10.32 -7.66
N GLU A 126 -9.87 9.20 -7.59
CA GLU A 126 -10.84 8.97 -6.50
C GLU A 126 -10.15 8.94 -5.13
N ILE A 127 -8.96 8.35 -5.03
CA ILE A 127 -8.19 8.32 -3.79
C ILE A 127 -7.71 9.72 -3.40
N LEU A 128 -7.27 10.52 -4.36
CA LEU A 128 -6.83 11.90 -4.11
C LEU A 128 -7.96 12.84 -3.70
N GLU A 129 -9.22 12.55 -4.03
CA GLU A 129 -10.38 13.27 -3.48
C GLU A 129 -10.53 13.03 -1.97
N ILE A 130 -10.14 11.83 -1.49
CA ILE A 130 -10.21 11.45 -0.07
C ILE A 130 -8.95 11.91 0.67
N ARG A 131 -7.78 11.74 0.02
CA ARG A 131 -6.47 12.04 0.58
C ARG A 131 -5.60 12.85 -0.41
N PRO A 132 -5.76 14.17 -0.46
CA PRO A 132 -5.01 15.01 -1.40
C PRO A 132 -3.49 15.05 -1.18
N ASP A 133 -3.04 14.74 0.04
CA ASP A 133 -1.62 14.71 0.43
C ASP A 133 -0.97 13.32 0.31
N LEU A 134 -1.64 12.36 -0.33
CA LEU A 134 -1.11 11.01 -0.57
C LEU A 134 0.20 11.10 -1.35
N LYS A 135 1.21 10.41 -0.83
CA LYS A 135 2.54 10.36 -1.47
C LYS A 135 2.62 9.13 -2.36
N PHE A 136 3.12 9.34 -3.56
CA PHE A 136 3.37 8.25 -4.50
C PHE A 136 4.85 8.01 -4.68
N PHE A 137 5.22 6.75 -4.84
CA PHE A 137 6.45 6.37 -5.50
C PHE A 137 6.14 5.28 -6.52
N ALA A 138 6.87 5.30 -7.60
CA ALA A 138 6.73 4.32 -8.67
C ALA A 138 8.05 3.60 -8.88
N SER A 139 7.97 2.33 -9.21
CA SER A 139 9.16 1.53 -9.52
C SER A 139 8.94 0.75 -10.82
N PRO A 140 9.95 0.69 -11.70
CA PRO A 140 9.94 -0.21 -12.84
C PRO A 140 9.76 -1.65 -12.34
N TRP A 141 8.84 -2.37 -12.98
CA TRP A 141 8.62 -3.77 -12.67
C TRP A 141 8.95 -4.66 -13.85
N SER A 142 8.44 -4.30 -15.02
CA SER A 142 8.75 -4.97 -16.29
C SER A 142 9.46 -3.96 -17.19
N PRO A 143 10.77 -4.12 -17.45
CA PRO A 143 11.48 -3.27 -18.40
C PRO A 143 11.09 -3.60 -19.84
N PRO A 144 11.29 -2.66 -20.77
CA PRO A 144 11.14 -2.89 -22.20
C PRO A 144 12.09 -3.96 -22.72
#